data_cc01b00b83208f44c0574f2dee749b2d
#
_entry.id   cc01b00b83208f44c0574f2dee749b2d
#
_cell.length_a   1.000
_cell.length_b   1.000
_cell.length_c   1.000
_cell.angle_alpha   90.00
_cell.angle_beta   90.00
_cell.angle_gamma   90.00
#
_symmetry.space_group_name_H-M   'P 1'
#
loop_
_entity.id
_entity.type
_entity.pdbx_description
1 polymer ?
#
loop_
_entity_poly.entity_id
_entity_poly.type
_entity_poly.pdbx_seq_one_letter_code
_entity_poly.pdbx_strand_id
1 'polypeptide(L)'
;MSLQSQRANQVEQLTLENSRLRQLLDLRERLSTPSRAAQVLYDAADPYSRKVIIDRGMLDNVATGSPVLDENGVLGQVTRVYPMVSEVTLVTDRDQAIPVLNTRTGARGVAFGDPASRAGALELRYMASGADVQAGDLLTTSGVDGVYPPGLPVARVEKVERRVDSAFARINCAPLALVAGVGHVMVLQPVGAHVAPRPAAEAAPAPTRKGARK
;
A
#
# COMPACT_ATOMS: atom_id res chain seq x y z
N MET A 1 4.28 18.53 36.93
CA MET A 1 5.12 17.51 36.25
C MET A 1 6.58 17.87 36.46
N SER A 2 7.38 16.97 37.01
CA SER A 2 8.77 17.24 37.34
C SER A 2 9.63 17.25 36.05
N LEU A 3 10.68 18.06 36.01
CA LEU A 3 11.67 18.10 34.92
C LEU A 3 12.27 16.71 34.61
N GLN A 4 12.34 15.85 35.60
CA GLN A 4 12.80 14.46 35.44
C GLN A 4 11.82 13.62 34.62
N SER A 5 10.49 13.76 34.81
CA SER A 5 9.49 13.05 33.99
C SER A 5 9.52 13.49 32.54
N GLN A 6 9.73 14.80 32.28
CA GLN A 6 9.84 15.32 30.91
C GLN A 6 11.09 14.77 30.21
N ARG A 7 12.24 14.72 30.89
CA ARG A 7 13.47 14.14 30.36
C ARG A 7 13.35 12.65 30.08
N ALA A 8 12.71 11.90 30.99
CA ALA A 8 12.49 10.47 30.80
C ALA A 8 11.64 10.21 29.54
N ASN A 9 10.54 10.93 29.38
CA ASN A 9 9.67 10.80 28.20
C ASN A 9 10.40 11.18 26.91
N GLN A 10 11.23 12.22 26.95
CA GLN A 10 12.03 12.64 25.79
C GLN A 10 13.07 11.58 25.38
N VAL A 11 13.76 10.97 26.36
CA VAL A 11 14.71 9.89 26.09
C VAL A 11 14.01 8.67 25.50
N GLU A 12 12.84 8.31 26.03
CA GLU A 12 12.05 7.20 25.51
C GLU A 12 11.62 7.45 24.04
N GLN A 13 11.10 8.64 23.73
CA GLN A 13 10.74 9.03 22.37
C GLN A 13 11.92 8.98 21.40
N LEU A 14 13.07 9.55 21.79
CA LEU A 14 14.29 9.53 20.97
C LEU A 14 14.83 8.12 20.75
N THR A 15 14.71 7.24 21.75
CA THR A 15 15.13 5.85 21.63
C THR A 15 14.23 5.10 20.66
N LEU A 16 12.92 5.32 20.75
CA LEU A 16 11.94 4.71 19.84
C LEU A 16 12.15 5.17 18.39
N GLU A 17 12.35 6.48 18.21
CA GLU A 17 12.64 7.05 16.89
C GLU A 17 13.95 6.51 16.30
N ASN A 18 15.01 6.43 17.12
CA ASN A 18 16.30 5.88 16.69
C ASN A 18 16.17 4.40 16.27
N SER A 19 15.38 3.60 17.00
CA SER A 19 15.15 2.21 16.64
C SER A 19 14.41 2.08 15.31
N ARG A 20 13.39 2.89 15.06
CA ARG A 20 12.64 2.93 13.79
C ARG A 20 13.53 3.34 12.61
N LEU A 21 14.34 4.38 12.79
CA LEU A 21 15.27 4.83 11.75
C LEU A 21 16.30 3.75 11.40
N ARG A 22 16.82 3.01 12.38
CA ARG A 22 17.70 1.88 12.13
C ARG A 22 17.00 0.77 11.34
N GLN A 23 15.76 0.42 11.68
CA GLN A 23 14.98 -0.58 10.93
C GLN A 23 14.73 -0.16 9.49
N LEU A 24 14.46 1.13 9.24
CA LEU A 24 14.36 1.67 7.87
C LEU A 24 15.67 1.58 7.09
N LEU A 25 16.81 1.83 7.74
CA LEU A 25 18.11 1.68 7.10
C LEU A 25 18.40 0.22 6.77
N ASP A 26 18.13 -0.70 7.68
CA ASP A 26 18.26 -2.15 7.45
C ASP A 26 17.34 -2.60 6.31
N LEU A 27 16.11 -2.07 6.24
CA LEU A 27 15.20 -2.33 5.14
C LEU A 27 15.79 -1.86 3.80
N ARG A 28 16.36 -0.65 3.77
CA ARG A 28 17.02 -0.11 2.57
C ARG A 28 18.15 -1.01 2.05
N GLU A 29 18.96 -1.55 2.95
CA GLU A 29 20.05 -2.46 2.57
C GLU A 29 19.55 -3.79 2.00
N ARG A 30 18.39 -4.28 2.46
CA ARG A 30 17.76 -5.51 1.98
C ARG A 30 17.04 -5.34 0.64
N LEU A 31 16.62 -4.12 0.32
CA LEU A 31 15.93 -3.82 -0.93
C LEU A 31 16.94 -3.66 -2.07
N SER A 32 16.81 -4.48 -3.10
CA SER A 32 17.57 -4.34 -4.35
C SER A 32 17.12 -3.16 -5.21
N THR A 33 15.99 -2.54 -4.86
CA THR A 33 15.38 -1.43 -5.58
C THR A 33 15.86 -0.09 -5.02
N PRO A 34 16.25 0.88 -5.88
CA PRO A 34 16.61 2.21 -5.44
C PRO A 34 15.50 2.83 -4.59
N SER A 35 15.87 3.36 -3.43
CA SER A 35 14.93 3.92 -2.47
C SER A 35 15.43 5.24 -1.89
N ARG A 36 14.50 6.10 -1.47
CA ARG A 36 14.78 7.38 -0.83
C ARG A 36 14.02 7.51 0.48
N ALA A 37 14.70 7.96 1.52
CA ALA A 37 14.03 8.30 2.77
C ALA A 37 13.26 9.61 2.61
N ALA A 38 12.07 9.66 3.17
CA ALA A 38 11.20 10.82 3.22
C ALA A 38 10.57 10.96 4.61
N GLN A 39 10.18 12.17 4.95
CA GLN A 39 9.45 12.47 6.18
C GLN A 39 7.98 12.72 5.84
N VAL A 40 7.08 12.19 6.65
CA VAL A 40 5.66 12.53 6.58
C VAL A 40 5.47 13.88 7.27
N LEU A 41 4.92 14.85 6.52
CA LEU A 41 4.72 16.20 7.00
C LEU A 41 3.38 16.34 7.74
N TYR A 42 2.31 15.85 7.14
CA TYR A 42 0.95 15.92 7.69
C TYR A 42 0.00 14.99 6.93
N ASP A 43 -1.13 14.69 7.54
CA ASP A 43 -2.24 13.99 6.89
C ASP A 43 -2.97 14.94 5.94
N ALA A 44 -3.40 14.45 4.78
CA ALA A 44 -4.19 15.28 3.86
C ALA A 44 -5.54 15.66 4.50
N ALA A 45 -5.97 16.87 4.21
CA ALA A 45 -7.14 17.49 4.85
C ALA A 45 -8.50 16.87 4.49
N ASP A 46 -8.53 15.85 3.61
CA ASP A 46 -9.76 15.19 3.20
C ASP A 46 -10.14 14.07 4.19
N PRO A 47 -11.25 14.20 4.92
CA PRO A 47 -11.68 13.20 5.89
C PRO A 47 -12.17 11.88 5.27
N TYR A 48 -12.43 11.86 3.96
CA TYR A 48 -12.95 10.70 3.23
C TYR A 48 -11.84 9.89 2.55
N SER A 49 -10.64 10.43 2.45
CA SER A 49 -9.47 9.77 1.91
C SER A 49 -8.39 9.58 2.97
N ARG A 50 -7.64 8.51 2.85
CA ARG A 50 -6.52 8.21 3.75
C ARG A 50 -5.21 8.48 3.00
N LYS A 51 -4.76 9.73 3.10
CA LYS A 51 -3.58 10.21 2.38
C LYS A 51 -2.68 11.00 3.30
N VAL A 52 -1.39 10.98 3.02
CA VAL A 52 -0.37 11.76 3.71
C VAL A 52 0.49 12.52 2.71
N ILE A 53 1.09 13.60 3.16
CA ILE A 53 2.03 14.40 2.38
C ILE A 53 3.45 14.13 2.90
N ILE A 54 4.37 13.87 1.99
CA ILE A 54 5.79 13.63 2.27
C ILE A 54 6.67 14.76 1.71
N ASP A 55 7.83 14.98 2.32
CA ASP A 55 8.81 16.04 2.02
C ASP A 55 9.71 15.72 0.81
N ARG A 56 9.27 14.85 -0.09
CA ARG A 56 9.99 14.51 -1.32
C ARG A 56 9.06 14.62 -2.51
N GLY A 57 9.58 15.18 -3.59
CA GLY A 57 8.82 15.46 -4.80
C GLY A 57 9.57 15.13 -6.09
N MET A 58 9.17 15.79 -7.16
CA MET A 58 9.77 15.60 -8.49
C MET A 58 11.28 15.88 -8.49
N LEU A 59 11.72 16.90 -7.74
CA LEU A 59 13.14 17.27 -7.64
C LEU A 59 13.98 16.17 -6.98
N ASP A 60 13.36 15.30 -6.20
CA ASP A 60 13.99 14.14 -5.56
C ASP A 60 13.84 12.87 -6.40
N ASN A 61 13.40 12.96 -7.64
CA ASN A 61 13.08 11.83 -8.53
C ASN A 61 11.99 10.89 -7.98
N VAL A 62 11.03 11.42 -7.23
CA VAL A 62 9.82 10.70 -6.87
C VAL A 62 8.89 10.69 -8.09
N ALA A 63 8.35 9.53 -8.42
CA ALA A 63 7.41 9.37 -9.53
C ALA A 63 6.03 8.94 -9.01
N THR A 64 4.99 9.28 -9.75
CA THR A 64 3.65 8.72 -9.52
C THR A 64 3.72 7.20 -9.66
N GLY A 65 3.08 6.49 -8.75
CA GLY A 65 3.15 5.03 -8.68
C GLY A 65 4.28 4.50 -7.79
N SER A 66 5.18 5.35 -7.27
CA SER A 66 6.24 4.91 -6.36
C SER A 66 5.65 4.25 -5.11
N PRO A 67 6.07 3.03 -4.76
CA PRO A 67 5.71 2.40 -3.49
C PRO A 67 6.30 3.15 -2.31
N VAL A 68 5.55 3.23 -1.22
CA VAL A 68 6.00 3.84 0.03
C VAL A 68 5.89 2.80 1.15
N LEU A 69 7.00 2.62 1.88
CA LEU A 69 7.11 1.67 2.96
C LEU A 69 7.48 2.37 4.26
N ASP A 70 7.05 1.78 5.37
CA ASP A 70 7.63 2.03 6.68
C ASP A 70 8.54 0.85 7.09
N GLU A 71 8.98 0.82 8.35
CA GLU A 71 9.82 -0.25 8.89
C GLU A 71 9.15 -1.63 8.92
N ASN A 72 7.82 -1.71 8.84
CA ASN A 72 7.04 -2.94 8.99
C ASN A 72 6.47 -3.47 7.67
N GLY A 73 6.31 -2.60 6.67
CA GLY A 73 5.74 -3.02 5.40
C GLY A 73 5.28 -1.90 4.49
N VAL A 74 4.40 -2.25 3.56
CA VAL A 74 3.85 -1.31 2.58
C VAL A 74 2.86 -0.37 3.25
N LEU A 75 3.18 0.93 3.25
CA LEU A 75 2.33 2.00 3.76
C LEU A 75 1.33 2.49 2.72
N GLY A 76 1.76 2.60 1.46
CA GLY A 76 0.92 3.14 0.39
C GLY A 76 1.66 3.32 -0.92
N GLN A 77 1.13 4.21 -1.73
CA GLN A 77 1.65 4.53 -3.06
C GLN A 77 1.54 6.04 -3.32
N VAL A 78 2.55 6.61 -3.98
CA VAL A 78 2.52 7.99 -4.43
C VAL A 78 1.48 8.14 -5.54
N THR A 79 0.48 8.98 -5.33
CA THR A 79 -0.61 9.24 -6.28
C THR A 79 -0.48 10.58 -6.98
N ARG A 80 0.11 11.57 -6.33
CA ARG A 80 0.42 12.88 -6.93
C ARG A 80 1.81 13.34 -6.54
N VAL A 81 2.50 13.94 -7.49
CA VAL A 81 3.85 14.47 -7.28
C VAL A 81 3.84 15.96 -7.60
N TYR A 82 4.38 16.74 -6.66
CA TYR A 82 4.63 18.15 -6.79
C TYR A 82 6.15 18.41 -6.81
N PRO A 83 6.63 19.62 -7.09
CA PRO A 83 8.07 19.88 -7.17
C PRO A 83 8.86 19.43 -5.94
N MET A 84 8.37 19.73 -4.72
CA MET A 84 9.09 19.51 -3.45
C MET A 84 8.40 18.51 -2.52
N VAL A 85 7.14 18.16 -2.77
CA VAL A 85 6.35 17.26 -1.92
C VAL A 85 5.59 16.26 -2.78
N SER A 86 5.09 15.19 -2.18
CA SER A 86 4.23 14.23 -2.86
C SER A 86 3.08 13.79 -1.96
N GLU A 87 1.95 13.46 -2.58
CA GLU A 87 0.79 12.87 -1.94
C GLU A 87 0.89 11.34 -2.03
N VAL A 88 0.77 10.70 -0.89
CA VAL A 88 0.76 9.24 -0.75
C VAL A 88 -0.62 8.78 -0.33
N THR A 89 -1.23 7.89 -1.10
CA THR A 89 -2.47 7.21 -0.73
C THR A 89 -2.13 5.97 0.08
N LEU A 90 -2.65 5.88 1.30
CA LEU A 90 -2.38 4.78 2.22
C LEU A 90 -3.06 3.49 1.78
N VAL A 91 -2.51 2.34 2.14
CA VAL A 91 -3.08 1.00 1.84
C VAL A 91 -4.50 0.82 2.38
N THR A 92 -4.86 1.58 3.41
CA THR A 92 -6.18 1.56 4.03
C THR A 92 -7.21 2.46 3.35
N ASP A 93 -6.80 3.19 2.31
CA ASP A 93 -7.71 3.95 1.47
C ASP A 93 -8.55 3.00 0.60
N ARG A 94 -9.83 3.29 0.45
CA ARG A 94 -10.78 2.47 -0.31
C ARG A 94 -10.44 2.34 -1.80
N ASP A 95 -9.76 3.34 -2.34
CA ASP A 95 -9.38 3.40 -3.75
C ASP A 95 -8.01 2.73 -4.02
N GLN A 96 -7.34 2.29 -2.94
CA GLN A 96 -6.06 1.59 -3.04
C GLN A 96 -6.28 0.08 -3.16
N ALA A 97 -5.64 -0.53 -4.15
CA ALA A 97 -5.68 -1.97 -4.41
C ALA A 97 -4.25 -2.49 -4.61
N ILE A 98 -3.88 -3.51 -3.84
CA ILE A 98 -2.54 -4.11 -3.89
C ILE A 98 -2.67 -5.59 -4.19
N PRO A 99 -2.11 -6.07 -5.32
CA PRO A 99 -2.01 -7.50 -5.60
C PRO A 99 -1.08 -8.16 -4.59
N VAL A 100 -1.60 -9.15 -3.88
CA VAL A 100 -0.88 -9.84 -2.81
C VAL A 100 -0.81 -11.34 -3.03
N LEU A 101 0.15 -11.95 -2.36
CA LEU A 101 0.41 -13.37 -2.33
C LEU A 101 0.40 -13.84 -0.86
N ASN A 102 -0.33 -14.89 -0.56
CA ASN A 102 -0.21 -15.57 0.73
C ASN A 102 1.12 -16.35 0.76
N THR A 103 2.00 -16.02 1.69
CA THR A 103 3.34 -16.62 1.76
C THR A 103 3.33 -18.11 2.09
N ARG A 104 2.30 -18.59 2.82
CA ARG A 104 2.18 -19.99 3.21
C ARG A 104 1.69 -20.88 2.07
N THR A 105 0.72 -20.42 1.29
CA THR A 105 0.02 -21.26 0.30
C THR A 105 0.29 -20.90 -1.15
N GLY A 106 0.89 -19.72 -1.40
CA GLY A 106 1.04 -19.18 -2.74
C GLY A 106 -0.27 -18.67 -3.36
N ALA A 107 -1.37 -18.65 -2.61
CA ALA A 107 -2.64 -18.16 -3.10
C ALA A 107 -2.58 -16.64 -3.36
N ARG A 108 -3.14 -16.20 -4.49
CA ARG A 108 -3.12 -14.80 -4.94
C ARG A 108 -4.46 -14.14 -4.70
N GLY A 109 -4.42 -12.87 -4.33
CA GLY A 109 -5.61 -12.05 -4.16
C GLY A 109 -5.27 -10.57 -4.31
N VAL A 110 -6.23 -9.72 -4.04
CA VAL A 110 -6.04 -8.26 -4.03
C VAL A 110 -6.51 -7.71 -2.70
N ALA A 111 -5.64 -6.99 -2.02
CA ALA A 111 -5.97 -6.30 -0.78
C ALA A 111 -6.50 -4.90 -1.10
N PHE A 112 -7.64 -4.57 -0.54
CA PHE A 112 -8.28 -3.25 -0.63
C PHE A 112 -8.41 -2.64 0.76
N GLY A 113 -8.35 -1.33 0.84
CA GLY A 113 -8.71 -0.63 2.07
C GLY A 113 -10.19 -0.84 2.41
N ASP A 114 -10.49 -1.13 3.67
CA ASP A 114 -11.88 -1.25 4.14
C ASP A 114 -12.37 0.10 4.69
N PRO A 115 -13.26 0.80 3.97
CA PRO A 115 -13.77 2.10 4.41
C PRO A 115 -14.64 2.01 5.66
N ALA A 116 -15.20 0.84 5.96
CA ALA A 116 -16.03 0.62 7.15
C ALA A 116 -15.19 0.48 8.42
N SER A 117 -13.90 0.17 8.28
CA SER A 117 -13.00 0.02 9.42
C SER A 117 -12.48 1.36 9.91
N ARG A 118 -12.83 1.73 11.14
CA ARG A 118 -12.24 2.90 11.83
C ARG A 118 -10.76 2.72 12.15
N ALA A 119 -10.33 1.48 12.34
CA ALA A 119 -8.95 1.13 12.67
C ALA A 119 -8.04 1.02 11.45
N GLY A 120 -8.57 1.14 10.21
CA GLY A 120 -7.77 1.03 9.00
C GLY A 120 -7.46 -0.41 8.63
N ALA A 121 -8.47 -1.29 8.57
CA ALA A 121 -8.31 -2.67 8.10
C ALA A 121 -8.25 -2.74 6.57
N LEU A 122 -7.82 -3.91 6.10
CA LEU A 122 -7.83 -4.29 4.68
C LEU A 122 -8.80 -5.44 4.47
N GLU A 123 -9.42 -5.48 3.30
CA GLU A 123 -10.21 -6.61 2.83
C GLU A 123 -9.49 -7.30 1.68
N LEU A 124 -9.20 -8.58 1.83
CA LEU A 124 -8.65 -9.40 0.75
C LEU A 124 -9.80 -9.92 -0.11
N ARG A 125 -9.80 -9.52 -1.37
CA ARG A 125 -10.82 -9.88 -2.36
C ARG A 125 -10.28 -10.84 -3.42
N TYR A 126 -11.21 -11.43 -4.18
CA TYR A 126 -10.93 -12.36 -5.27
C TYR A 126 -10.26 -13.67 -4.83
N MET A 127 -10.44 -14.04 -3.55
CA MET A 127 -10.06 -15.37 -3.06
C MET A 127 -11.24 -16.33 -3.15
N ALA A 128 -11.04 -17.46 -3.79
CA ALA A 128 -12.06 -18.52 -3.84
C ALA A 128 -12.46 -18.96 -2.42
N SER A 129 -13.75 -19.28 -2.22
CA SER A 129 -14.24 -19.72 -0.90
C SER A 129 -13.53 -20.98 -0.36
N GLY A 130 -13.02 -21.84 -1.27
CA GLY A 130 -12.23 -23.03 -0.95
C GLY A 130 -10.72 -22.80 -0.81
N ALA A 131 -10.23 -21.55 -0.97
CA ALA A 131 -8.80 -21.27 -0.81
C ALA A 131 -8.34 -21.54 0.62
N ASP A 132 -7.15 -22.14 0.76
CA ASP A 132 -6.53 -22.38 2.07
C ASP A 132 -5.92 -21.05 2.57
N VAL A 133 -6.74 -20.27 3.25
CA VAL A 133 -6.34 -19.03 3.95
C VAL A 133 -6.78 -19.14 5.40
N GLN A 134 -5.88 -18.82 6.30
CA GLN A 134 -6.08 -18.95 7.75
C GLN A 134 -5.72 -17.63 8.44
N ALA A 135 -6.31 -17.39 9.62
CA ALA A 135 -5.90 -16.31 10.50
C ALA A 135 -4.42 -16.46 10.86
N GLY A 136 -3.67 -15.36 10.82
CA GLY A 136 -2.23 -15.34 11.03
C GLY A 136 -1.39 -15.43 9.74
N ASP A 137 -1.97 -15.79 8.59
CA ASP A 137 -1.25 -15.83 7.32
C ASP A 137 -0.68 -14.45 6.96
N LEU A 138 0.56 -14.44 6.48
CA LEU A 138 1.23 -13.23 6.02
C LEU A 138 0.96 -13.02 4.52
N LEU A 139 0.54 -11.80 4.17
CA LEU A 139 0.35 -11.36 2.81
C LEU A 139 1.50 -10.45 2.39
N THR A 140 2.11 -10.78 1.26
CA THR A 140 3.18 -9.98 0.64
C THR A 140 2.77 -9.53 -0.75
N THR A 141 3.42 -8.49 -1.28
CA THR A 141 3.20 -8.05 -2.66
C THR A 141 3.53 -9.17 -3.65
N SER A 142 2.70 -9.35 -4.67
CA SER A 142 2.92 -10.35 -5.72
C SER A 142 3.82 -9.88 -6.85
N GLY A 143 3.99 -8.57 -7.03
CA GLY A 143 4.79 -7.97 -8.10
C GLY A 143 4.15 -8.01 -9.49
N VAL A 144 2.92 -8.51 -9.63
CA VAL A 144 2.27 -8.68 -10.95
C VAL A 144 1.81 -7.36 -11.58
N ASP A 145 1.66 -6.32 -10.80
CA ASP A 145 1.27 -4.98 -11.26
C ASP A 145 2.44 -4.15 -11.80
N GLY A 146 3.67 -4.62 -11.63
CA GLY A 146 4.88 -3.89 -12.02
C GLY A 146 5.13 -2.61 -11.20
N VAL A 147 4.35 -2.34 -10.17
CA VAL A 147 4.46 -1.19 -9.27
C VAL A 147 5.26 -1.58 -8.04
N TYR A 148 4.80 -2.60 -7.34
CA TYR A 148 5.44 -3.09 -6.13
C TYR A 148 6.48 -4.17 -6.44
N PRO A 149 7.71 -4.08 -5.92
CA PRO A 149 8.60 -5.23 -5.88
C PRO A 149 7.91 -6.42 -5.20
N PRO A 150 8.09 -7.66 -5.69
CA PRO A 150 7.51 -8.82 -5.05
C PRO A 150 8.10 -9.07 -3.66
N GLY A 151 7.29 -9.61 -2.75
CA GLY A 151 7.74 -10.06 -1.43
C GLY A 151 7.74 -9.00 -0.34
N LEU A 152 7.24 -7.77 -0.59
CA LEU A 152 7.10 -6.76 0.46
C LEU A 152 5.95 -7.11 1.39
N PRO A 153 6.12 -7.06 2.73
CA PRO A 153 5.05 -7.30 3.68
C PRO A 153 3.92 -6.26 3.52
N VAL A 154 2.68 -6.72 3.49
CA VAL A 154 1.50 -5.84 3.34
C VAL A 154 0.59 -5.94 4.54
N ALA A 155 0.12 -7.14 4.84
CA ALA A 155 -0.89 -7.36 5.86
C ALA A 155 -0.80 -8.76 6.46
N ARG A 156 -1.48 -8.93 7.58
CA ARG A 156 -1.72 -10.23 8.21
C ARG A 156 -3.21 -10.53 8.23
N VAL A 157 -3.58 -11.74 7.90
CA VAL A 157 -4.98 -12.18 7.95
C VAL A 157 -5.43 -12.26 9.41
N GLU A 158 -6.52 -11.57 9.74
CA GLU A 158 -7.14 -11.60 11.07
C GLU A 158 -8.32 -12.56 11.12
N LYS A 159 -9.21 -12.47 10.13
CA LYS A 159 -10.46 -13.23 10.11
C LYS A 159 -10.83 -13.68 8.70
N VAL A 160 -11.28 -14.92 8.59
CA VAL A 160 -11.79 -15.49 7.33
C VAL A 160 -13.26 -15.82 7.51
N GLU A 161 -14.12 -15.17 6.75
CA GLU A 161 -15.57 -15.42 6.73
C GLU A 161 -15.93 -16.13 5.42
N ARG A 162 -16.33 -17.40 5.53
CA ARG A 162 -16.83 -18.18 4.41
C ARG A 162 -18.34 -18.24 4.48
N ARG A 163 -19.00 -17.73 3.44
CA ARG A 163 -20.46 -17.81 3.32
C ARG A 163 -20.80 -18.94 2.36
N VAL A 164 -21.79 -19.73 2.70
CA VAL A 164 -22.23 -20.89 1.91
C VAL A 164 -22.81 -20.45 0.56
N ASP A 165 -23.36 -19.25 0.50
CA ASP A 165 -24.00 -18.64 -0.66
C ASP A 165 -23.06 -17.79 -1.54
N SER A 166 -21.75 -17.77 -1.24
CA SER A 166 -20.76 -16.95 -1.95
C SER A 166 -19.64 -17.80 -2.53
N ALA A 167 -19.28 -17.55 -3.79
CA ALA A 167 -18.12 -18.15 -4.44
C ALA A 167 -16.78 -17.61 -3.89
N PHE A 168 -16.81 -16.48 -3.18
CA PHE A 168 -15.64 -15.81 -2.63
C PHE A 168 -15.73 -15.69 -1.11
N ALA A 169 -14.59 -15.90 -0.45
CA ALA A 169 -14.46 -15.64 0.97
C ALA A 169 -14.29 -14.15 1.24
N ARG A 170 -14.85 -13.66 2.33
CA ARG A 170 -14.54 -12.33 2.88
C ARG A 170 -13.44 -12.48 3.91
N ILE A 171 -12.30 -11.84 3.67
CA ILE A 171 -11.11 -12.01 4.50
C ILE A 171 -10.66 -10.64 4.98
N ASN A 172 -10.72 -10.44 6.30
CA ASN A 172 -10.29 -9.22 6.94
C ASN A 172 -8.80 -9.35 7.34
N CYS A 173 -8.04 -8.31 7.05
CA CYS A 173 -6.60 -8.28 7.29
C CYS A 173 -6.21 -6.99 8.01
N ALA A 174 -5.22 -7.10 8.90
CA ALA A 174 -4.57 -5.94 9.51
C ALA A 174 -3.35 -5.53 8.67
N PRO A 175 -3.20 -4.25 8.31
CA PRO A 175 -1.99 -3.76 7.69
C PRO A 175 -0.80 -3.93 8.64
N LEU A 176 0.38 -4.23 8.11
CA LEU A 176 1.61 -4.31 8.91
C LEU A 176 2.23 -2.93 9.12
N ALA A 177 2.10 -2.05 8.14
CA ALA A 177 2.57 -0.68 8.24
C ALA A 177 1.76 0.13 9.28
N LEU A 178 2.43 1.07 9.92
CA LEU A 178 1.81 2.02 10.83
C LEU A 178 1.05 3.08 10.03
N VAL A 179 -0.23 2.84 9.78
CA VAL A 179 -1.10 3.77 9.01
C VAL A 179 -1.47 5.05 9.77
N ALA A 180 -1.12 5.15 11.05
CA ALA A 180 -1.32 6.35 11.87
C ALA A 180 -0.04 6.70 12.63
N GLY A 181 0.37 7.98 12.56
CA GLY A 181 1.53 8.47 13.32
C GLY A 181 2.88 8.03 12.78
N VAL A 182 2.97 7.62 11.51
CA VAL A 182 4.24 7.37 10.84
C VAL A 182 5.00 8.68 10.64
N GLY A 183 6.28 8.72 11.03
CA GLY A 183 7.11 9.92 10.90
C GLY A 183 8.03 9.88 9.68
N HIS A 184 8.63 8.73 9.42
CA HIS A 184 9.60 8.52 8.34
C HIS A 184 9.21 7.32 7.49
N VAL A 185 9.46 7.41 6.21
CA VAL A 185 9.12 6.39 5.22
C VAL A 185 10.23 6.22 4.19
N MET A 186 10.17 5.13 3.47
CA MET A 186 11.03 4.84 2.34
C MET A 186 10.21 4.86 1.06
N VAL A 187 10.57 5.72 0.11
CA VAL A 187 9.95 5.79 -1.22
C VAL A 187 10.82 4.98 -2.19
N LEU A 188 10.24 3.97 -2.80
CA LEU A 188 10.90 3.13 -3.80
C LEU A 188 10.63 3.67 -5.20
N GLN A 189 11.58 3.44 -6.11
CA GLN A 189 11.27 3.62 -7.52
C GLN A 189 10.33 2.49 -7.98
N PRO A 190 9.30 2.78 -8.82
CA PRO A 190 8.45 1.75 -9.41
C PRO A 190 9.30 0.75 -10.19
N VAL A 191 9.02 -0.54 -10.05
CA VAL A 191 9.86 -1.63 -10.61
C VAL A 191 9.90 -1.64 -12.14
N GLY A 192 9.02 -0.94 -12.78
CA GLY A 192 9.12 -0.74 -14.21
C GLY A 192 7.87 -0.20 -14.85
N ALA A 193 8.08 0.86 -15.58
CA ALA A 193 7.34 1.20 -16.77
C ALA A 193 7.47 0.13 -17.90
N HIS A 194 7.74 -1.13 -17.54
CA HIS A 194 7.92 -2.25 -18.50
C HIS A 194 6.73 -3.19 -18.52
N VAL A 195 5.60 -2.80 -17.95
CA VAL A 195 4.34 -3.43 -18.35
C VAL A 195 4.03 -2.88 -19.74
N ALA A 196 4.10 -3.75 -20.76
CA ALA A 196 3.65 -3.40 -22.11
C ALA A 196 2.28 -2.71 -21.99
N PRO A 197 2.05 -1.59 -22.67
CA PRO A 197 0.77 -0.89 -22.58
C PRO A 197 -0.32 -1.92 -22.86
N ARG A 198 -1.33 -1.97 -21.97
CA ARG A 198 -2.50 -2.84 -22.16
C ARG A 198 -2.97 -2.62 -23.61
N PRO A 199 -3.08 -3.67 -24.45
CA PRO A 199 -3.55 -3.48 -25.81
C PRO A 199 -4.84 -2.67 -25.74
N ALA A 200 -4.89 -1.54 -26.46
CA ALA A 200 -6.07 -0.71 -26.51
C ALA A 200 -7.23 -1.63 -26.86
N ALA A 201 -8.27 -1.65 -26.01
CA ALA A 201 -9.47 -2.42 -26.29
C ALA A 201 -9.87 -2.09 -27.72
N GLU A 202 -9.84 -3.10 -28.57
CA GLU A 202 -10.15 -2.99 -29.99
C GLU A 202 -11.45 -2.22 -30.11
N ALA A 203 -11.39 -1.02 -30.68
CA ALA A 203 -12.54 -0.15 -30.80
C ALA A 203 -13.60 -0.93 -31.56
N ALA A 204 -14.72 -1.20 -30.91
CA ALA A 204 -15.87 -1.86 -31.51
C ALA A 204 -16.19 -1.17 -32.84
N PRO A 205 -16.33 -1.90 -33.97
CA PRO A 205 -16.60 -1.29 -35.24
C PRO A 205 -17.89 -0.45 -35.16
N ALA A 206 -17.80 0.78 -35.60
CA ALA A 206 -18.93 1.71 -35.64
C ALA A 206 -20.10 1.09 -36.42
N PRO A 207 -21.35 1.22 -35.95
CA PRO A 207 -22.49 0.67 -36.65
C PRO A 207 -22.63 1.35 -38.03
N THR A 208 -22.48 0.53 -39.08
CA THR A 208 -22.72 0.96 -40.45
C THR A 208 -24.19 1.44 -40.58
N ARG A 209 -24.35 2.74 -40.77
CA ARG A 209 -25.64 3.32 -41.19
C ARG A 209 -26.03 2.71 -42.56
N LYS A 210 -27.01 1.79 -42.53
CA LYS A 210 -27.72 1.38 -43.77
C LYS A 210 -28.45 2.59 -44.29
N GLY A 211 -28.01 3.04 -45.48
CA GLY A 211 -28.64 4.13 -46.19
C GLY A 211 -30.11 3.82 -46.51
N ALA A 212 -30.97 4.80 -46.23
CA ALA A 212 -32.32 4.84 -46.79
C ALA A 212 -32.23 4.97 -48.29
N ARG A 213 -32.81 4.04 -49.00
CA ARG A 213 -33.16 4.19 -50.42
C ARG A 213 -34.68 4.27 -50.51
N LYS A 214 -35.06 5.29 -51.25
CA LYS A 214 -36.45 5.62 -51.68
C LYS A 214 -37.27 4.42 -52.08
#